data_75e1e41c3a791d0c3a1cf07f67c823b2
#
_entry.id   75e1e41c3a791d0c3a1cf07f67c823b2
#
_cell.length_a   1.000
_cell.length_b   1.000
_cell.length_c   1.000
_cell.angle_alpha   90.00
_cell.angle_beta   90.00
_cell.angle_gamma   90.00
#
_symmetry.space_group_name_H-M   'P 1'
#
loop_
_entity.id
_entity.type
_entity.pdbx_description
1 polymer ?
#
loop_
_entity_poly.entity_id
_entity_poly.type
_entity_poly.pdbx_seq_one_letter_code
_entity_poly.pdbx_strand_id
1 'polypeptide(L)'
;MNLPFYIARRYLFSKKKHNAINIISGISVCGVALATLALVCTLSVFNGFQDMVAGFFTAFDPELKITVREGKVFEPQGAAFQEVRSLPEVDVWTETLEENAMVQYKDRQAMAIIKGVEDNFEELTSIDSLLYGAGEFILHDSIVDYGVLGVELISELGTGLQFVDPLQVYAPKRNVRVNMANPSASFNRDYLFSPGVVFVVNQQKYDARYILTSLSFARNLFNYDTEVSAVELKLKPGADVTAVQRKIARILGDEFVVLDRYEQQADVFRIMEIEKFISYLFLTFILAIACFNVIGSLSMLILDKREDVETLRNLGADDRLIARIFLFEGRLISLFGALSGIVLGLLLCYIQQRFGIISLGGGSGSFIVDAYPVSVHATDVILIFITVITVGFLSVWYPVHYLTRRLLKK
;
A
#
# COMPACT_ATOMS: atom_id res chain seq x y z
N MET A 1 -15.69 43.76 -11.49
CA MET A 1 -14.73 43.06 -12.39
C MET A 1 -13.31 43.42 -11.95
N ASN A 2 -12.47 42.48 -11.52
CA ASN A 2 -11.09 42.79 -11.09
C ASN A 2 -10.24 43.17 -12.31
N LEU A 3 -9.93 44.45 -12.47
CA LEU A 3 -9.15 44.98 -13.58
C LEU A 3 -7.82 44.22 -13.83
N PRO A 4 -7.00 43.88 -12.81
CA PRO A 4 -5.79 43.09 -12.97
C PRO A 4 -6.01 41.73 -13.63
N PHE A 5 -7.06 41.00 -13.23
CA PHE A 5 -7.40 39.71 -13.81
C PHE A 5 -7.85 39.81 -15.26
N TYR A 6 -8.62 40.85 -15.59
CA TYR A 6 -9.06 41.07 -16.98
C TYR A 6 -7.86 41.35 -17.90
N ILE A 7 -6.91 42.17 -17.48
CA ILE A 7 -5.70 42.49 -18.24
C ILE A 7 -4.82 41.24 -18.38
N ALA A 8 -4.58 40.51 -17.30
CA ALA A 8 -3.79 39.26 -17.29
C ALA A 8 -4.35 38.21 -18.27
N ARG A 9 -5.67 37.97 -18.23
CA ARG A 9 -6.33 37.08 -19.18
C ARG A 9 -6.15 37.50 -20.63
N ARG A 10 -6.23 38.81 -20.89
CA ARG A 10 -6.09 39.37 -22.24
C ARG A 10 -4.65 39.27 -22.74
N TYR A 11 -3.66 39.38 -21.87
CA TYR A 11 -2.25 39.18 -22.22
C TYR A 11 -1.98 37.72 -22.62
N LEU A 12 -2.48 36.78 -21.88
CA LEU A 12 -2.29 35.35 -22.13
C LEU A 12 -2.93 34.88 -23.45
N PHE A 13 -4.09 35.45 -23.84
CA PHE A 13 -4.87 35.02 -25.03
C PHE A 13 -4.86 36.02 -26.18
N SER A 14 -3.96 37.03 -26.18
CA SER A 14 -3.91 38.05 -27.22
C SER A 14 -3.36 37.51 -28.54
N LYS A 15 -4.13 37.66 -29.61
CA LYS A 15 -3.75 37.24 -30.99
C LYS A 15 -2.84 38.19 -31.77
N LYS A 16 -2.34 39.29 -31.15
CA LYS A 16 -1.55 40.30 -31.88
C LYS A 16 -0.06 40.00 -31.89
N LYS A 17 0.47 39.86 -33.10
CA LYS A 17 1.84 39.99 -33.71
C LYS A 17 3.12 39.56 -32.94
N HIS A 18 3.12 39.11 -31.68
CA HIS A 18 4.34 38.63 -31.02
C HIS A 18 4.23 37.12 -30.71
N ASN A 19 4.44 36.28 -31.73
CA ASN A 19 4.37 34.82 -31.59
C ASN A 19 5.35 34.24 -30.53
N ALA A 20 6.50 34.91 -30.31
CA ALA A 20 7.54 34.40 -29.42
C ALA A 20 7.07 34.31 -27.95
N ILE A 21 6.35 35.32 -27.42
CA ILE A 21 5.93 35.34 -26.00
C ILE A 21 4.84 34.30 -25.73
N ASN A 22 3.87 34.19 -26.63
CA ASN A 22 2.82 33.18 -26.51
C ASN A 22 3.39 31.76 -26.60
N ILE A 23 4.44 31.54 -27.38
CA ILE A 23 5.15 30.27 -27.45
C ILE A 23 5.87 29.98 -26.14
N ILE A 24 6.60 30.95 -25.56
CA ILE A 24 7.32 30.78 -24.28
C ILE A 24 6.34 30.52 -23.13
N SER A 25 5.23 31.27 -23.08
CA SER A 25 4.17 31.02 -22.08
C SER A 25 3.52 29.63 -22.29
N GLY A 26 3.29 29.23 -23.54
CA GLY A 26 2.80 27.89 -23.89
C GLY A 26 3.76 26.78 -23.43
N ILE A 27 5.07 26.95 -23.65
CA ILE A 27 6.09 26.00 -23.16
C ILE A 27 6.04 25.87 -21.63
N SER A 28 5.86 27.01 -20.93
CA SER A 28 5.73 27.01 -19.48
C SER A 28 4.49 26.26 -18.99
N VAL A 29 3.34 26.46 -19.66
CA VAL A 29 2.10 25.69 -19.36
C VAL A 29 2.32 24.22 -19.62
N CYS A 30 2.95 23.84 -20.75
CA CYS A 30 3.27 22.47 -21.08
C CYS A 30 4.22 21.83 -20.04
N GLY A 31 5.24 22.55 -19.58
CA GLY A 31 6.16 22.06 -18.55
C GLY A 31 5.46 21.74 -17.23
N VAL A 32 4.59 22.66 -16.77
CA VAL A 32 3.78 22.43 -15.57
C VAL A 32 2.77 21.29 -15.79
N ALA A 33 2.16 21.22 -16.98
CA ALA A 33 1.20 20.16 -17.30
C ALA A 33 1.85 18.77 -17.32
N LEU A 34 3.05 18.64 -17.91
CA LEU A 34 3.79 17.38 -17.94
C LEU A 34 4.20 16.93 -16.53
N ALA A 35 4.70 17.85 -15.70
CA ALA A 35 5.04 17.53 -14.31
C ALA A 35 3.79 17.11 -13.50
N THR A 36 2.67 17.81 -13.71
CA THR A 36 1.39 17.46 -13.06
C THR A 36 0.86 16.11 -13.54
N LEU A 37 0.94 15.83 -14.84
CA LEU A 37 0.58 14.54 -15.43
C LEU A 37 1.40 13.42 -14.82
N ALA A 38 2.73 13.60 -14.72
CA ALA A 38 3.61 12.62 -14.10
C ALA A 38 3.24 12.34 -12.63
N LEU A 39 2.91 13.39 -11.85
CA LEU A 39 2.42 13.24 -10.48
C LEU A 39 1.14 12.41 -10.42
N VAL A 40 0.14 12.70 -11.26
CA VAL A 40 -1.14 11.96 -11.30
C VAL A 40 -0.89 10.50 -11.66
N CYS A 41 -0.15 10.23 -12.74
CA CYS A 41 0.10 8.85 -13.18
C CYS A 41 0.88 8.05 -12.12
N THR A 42 1.95 8.60 -11.56
CA THR A 42 2.79 7.89 -10.60
C THR A 42 2.02 7.57 -9.31
N LEU A 43 1.31 8.54 -8.72
CA LEU A 43 0.53 8.27 -7.51
C LEU A 43 -0.63 7.29 -7.77
N SER A 44 -1.28 7.37 -8.94
CA SER A 44 -2.34 6.42 -9.31
C SER A 44 -1.80 5.00 -9.51
N VAL A 45 -0.57 4.85 -9.97
CA VAL A 45 0.11 3.54 -10.06
C VAL A 45 0.41 2.99 -8.67
N PHE A 46 0.96 3.80 -7.76
CA PHE A 46 1.18 3.35 -6.38
C PHE A 46 -0.11 2.90 -5.69
N ASN A 47 -1.21 3.66 -5.86
CA ASN A 47 -2.51 3.25 -5.36
C ASN A 47 -2.97 1.92 -5.99
N GLY A 48 -2.80 1.77 -7.30
CA GLY A 48 -3.14 0.53 -8.00
C GLY A 48 -2.39 -0.68 -7.45
N PHE A 49 -1.10 -0.52 -7.13
CA PHE A 49 -0.33 -1.58 -6.48
C PHE A 49 -0.81 -1.85 -5.05
N GLN A 50 -1.13 -0.81 -4.26
CA GLN A 50 -1.70 -0.99 -2.93
C GLN A 50 -3.02 -1.75 -2.97
N ASP A 51 -3.94 -1.36 -3.87
CA ASP A 51 -5.24 -2.01 -4.05
C ASP A 51 -5.06 -3.46 -4.54
N MET A 52 -4.09 -3.71 -5.43
CA MET A 52 -3.75 -5.05 -5.90
C MET A 52 -3.24 -5.93 -4.77
N VAL A 53 -2.30 -5.45 -3.95
CA VAL A 53 -1.78 -6.18 -2.78
C VAL A 53 -2.89 -6.43 -1.78
N ALA A 54 -3.77 -5.45 -1.55
CA ALA A 54 -4.95 -5.63 -0.71
C ALA A 54 -5.93 -6.67 -1.27
N GLY A 55 -6.01 -6.81 -2.59
CA GLY A 55 -6.79 -7.86 -3.26
C GLY A 55 -6.22 -9.28 -3.09
N PHE A 56 -4.95 -9.40 -2.68
CA PHE A 56 -4.33 -10.68 -2.34
C PHE A 56 -4.51 -11.11 -0.89
N PHE A 57 -5.27 -10.35 -0.10
CA PHE A 57 -5.70 -10.85 1.20
C PHE A 57 -6.50 -12.14 1.02
N THR A 58 -6.02 -13.18 1.65
CA THR A 58 -6.49 -14.53 1.44
C THR A 58 -7.16 -15.06 2.69
N ALA A 59 -7.52 -16.34 2.63
CA ALA A 59 -7.98 -17.09 3.77
C ALA A 59 -6.99 -17.10 4.96
N PHE A 60 -5.70 -16.78 4.74
CA PHE A 60 -4.70 -16.65 5.78
C PHE A 60 -4.71 -15.30 6.51
N ASP A 61 -5.45 -14.32 5.98
CA ASP A 61 -5.55 -12.97 6.54
C ASP A 61 -6.97 -12.76 7.09
N PRO A 62 -7.24 -13.08 8.37
CA PRO A 62 -8.55 -12.92 8.99
C PRO A 62 -8.99 -11.45 8.99
N GLU A 63 -10.28 -11.18 9.11
CA GLU A 63 -10.79 -9.81 9.14
C GLU A 63 -10.25 -9.01 10.32
N LEU A 64 -10.16 -9.67 11.49
CA LEU A 64 -9.49 -9.12 12.67
C LEU A 64 -8.61 -10.21 13.31
N LYS A 65 -7.44 -9.81 13.78
CA LYS A 65 -6.48 -10.65 14.50
C LYS A 65 -6.11 -9.98 15.83
N ILE A 66 -6.34 -10.67 16.95
CA ILE A 66 -5.98 -10.21 18.27
C ILE A 66 -4.64 -10.85 18.65
N THR A 67 -3.68 -10.03 19.04
CA THR A 67 -2.34 -10.47 19.48
C THR A 67 -1.95 -9.74 20.75
N VAL A 68 -0.99 -10.27 21.50
CA VAL A 68 -0.41 -9.57 22.65
C VAL A 68 0.57 -8.47 22.17
N ARG A 69 0.62 -7.34 22.88
CA ARG A 69 1.53 -6.24 22.55
C ARG A 69 2.99 -6.58 22.86
N GLU A 70 3.23 -7.26 23.98
CA GLU A 70 4.55 -7.70 24.41
C GLU A 70 4.54 -9.20 24.68
N GLY A 71 5.44 -9.93 24.07
CA GLY A 71 5.51 -11.37 24.13
C GLY A 71 5.15 -12.05 22.82
N LYS A 72 4.94 -13.36 22.87
CA LYS A 72 4.62 -14.18 21.68
C LYS A 72 3.28 -14.87 21.79
N VAL A 73 2.88 -15.17 23.00
CA VAL A 73 1.68 -15.96 23.30
C VAL A 73 0.95 -15.40 24.52
N PHE A 74 -0.33 -15.67 24.60
CA PHE A 74 -1.21 -15.29 25.71
C PHE A 74 -2.29 -16.33 25.91
N GLU A 75 -2.96 -16.30 27.08
CA GLU A 75 -4.14 -17.11 27.33
C GLU A 75 -5.40 -16.33 26.97
N PRO A 76 -6.23 -16.79 26.02
CA PRO A 76 -7.46 -16.07 25.62
C PRO A 76 -8.60 -16.35 26.60
N GLN A 77 -8.34 -16.20 27.90
CA GLN A 77 -9.25 -16.48 29.00
C GLN A 77 -9.62 -15.19 29.76
N GLY A 78 -10.73 -15.24 30.47
CA GLY A 78 -11.20 -14.12 31.30
C GLY A 78 -12.44 -13.42 30.73
N ALA A 79 -13.00 -12.51 31.56
CA ALA A 79 -14.28 -11.85 31.24
C ALA A 79 -14.22 -11.00 29.95
N ALA A 80 -13.09 -10.33 29.71
CA ALA A 80 -12.92 -9.49 28.52
C ALA A 80 -12.97 -10.31 27.21
N PHE A 81 -12.29 -11.48 27.17
CA PHE A 81 -12.35 -12.36 25.99
C PHE A 81 -13.73 -12.99 25.80
N GLN A 82 -14.42 -13.34 26.90
CA GLN A 82 -15.80 -13.82 26.82
C GLN A 82 -16.75 -12.74 26.30
N GLU A 83 -16.56 -11.48 26.72
CA GLU A 83 -17.33 -10.35 26.21
C GLU A 83 -17.10 -10.18 24.71
N VAL A 84 -15.83 -10.21 24.24
CA VAL A 84 -15.51 -10.12 22.79
C VAL A 84 -16.14 -11.26 22.01
N ARG A 85 -16.03 -12.51 22.52
CA ARG A 85 -16.61 -13.68 21.87
C ARG A 85 -18.15 -13.62 21.78
N SER A 86 -18.80 -12.92 22.71
CA SER A 86 -20.26 -12.75 22.75
C SER A 86 -20.77 -11.57 21.92
N LEU A 87 -19.89 -10.80 21.28
CA LEU A 87 -20.30 -9.66 20.45
C LEU A 87 -21.18 -10.09 19.29
N PRO A 88 -22.31 -9.44 19.06
CA PRO A 88 -23.23 -9.80 17.98
C PRO A 88 -22.65 -9.66 16.59
N GLU A 89 -21.62 -8.87 16.42
CA GLU A 89 -20.90 -8.63 15.17
C GLU A 89 -19.90 -9.74 14.81
N VAL A 90 -19.44 -10.53 15.80
CA VAL A 90 -18.52 -11.65 15.61
C VAL A 90 -19.31 -12.86 15.08
N ASP A 91 -18.83 -13.45 14.01
CA ASP A 91 -19.39 -14.65 13.38
C ASP A 91 -18.58 -15.89 13.79
N VAL A 92 -17.26 -15.87 13.56
CA VAL A 92 -16.36 -16.97 13.90
C VAL A 92 -15.23 -16.48 14.79
N TRP A 93 -14.91 -17.27 15.80
CA TRP A 93 -13.79 -17.10 16.71
C TRP A 93 -12.90 -18.33 16.62
N THR A 94 -11.63 -18.15 16.27
CA THR A 94 -10.68 -19.25 16.14
C THR A 94 -9.38 -18.92 16.86
N GLU A 95 -8.93 -19.83 17.69
CA GLU A 95 -7.64 -19.74 18.36
C GLU A 95 -6.54 -20.28 17.45
N THR A 96 -5.40 -19.59 17.38
CA THR A 96 -4.28 -20.00 16.54
C THR A 96 -2.95 -19.91 17.28
N LEU A 97 -2.05 -20.85 16.97
CA LEU A 97 -0.70 -20.89 17.50
C LEU A 97 0.29 -20.97 16.34
N GLU A 98 1.07 -19.90 16.13
CA GLU A 98 2.08 -19.81 15.09
C GLU A 98 3.47 -19.74 15.70
N GLU A 99 4.35 -20.71 15.38
CA GLU A 99 5.76 -20.74 15.80
C GLU A 99 6.65 -21.35 14.71
N ASN A 100 7.93 -20.94 14.73
CA ASN A 100 8.93 -21.47 13.81
C ASN A 100 9.39 -22.86 14.25
N ALA A 101 9.49 -23.76 13.26
CA ALA A 101 10.03 -25.10 13.44
C ALA A 101 10.94 -25.47 12.25
N MET A 102 11.82 -26.40 12.48
CA MET A 102 12.55 -27.05 11.40
C MET A 102 11.78 -28.31 10.99
N VAL A 103 11.53 -28.46 9.72
CA VAL A 103 10.89 -29.65 9.17
C VAL A 103 11.88 -30.45 8.34
N GLN A 104 11.79 -31.78 8.44
CA GLN A 104 12.66 -32.67 7.71
C GLN A 104 11.84 -33.78 7.02
N TYR A 105 12.09 -33.94 5.75
CA TYR A 105 11.58 -35.05 4.98
C TYR A 105 12.74 -35.79 4.31
N LYS A 106 12.97 -37.03 4.72
CA LYS A 106 14.16 -37.81 4.31
C LYS A 106 15.46 -37.07 4.59
N ASP A 107 16.20 -36.73 3.55
CA ASP A 107 17.49 -36.01 3.64
C ASP A 107 17.38 -34.51 3.46
N ARG A 108 16.18 -33.97 3.22
CA ARG A 108 15.93 -32.53 3.02
C ARG A 108 15.35 -31.91 4.26
N GLN A 109 15.77 -30.69 4.51
CA GLN A 109 15.33 -29.86 5.65
C GLN A 109 14.92 -28.47 5.17
N ALA A 110 13.90 -27.91 5.82
CA ALA A 110 13.46 -26.53 5.60
C ALA A 110 13.04 -25.90 6.92
N MET A 111 13.05 -24.55 6.95
CA MET A 111 12.45 -23.81 8.06
C MET A 111 11.00 -23.50 7.71
N ALA A 112 10.08 -23.91 8.56
CA ALA A 112 8.66 -23.67 8.38
C ALA A 112 8.03 -22.96 9.58
N ILE A 113 6.89 -22.35 9.36
CA ILE A 113 6.00 -21.83 10.39
C ILE A 113 4.87 -22.84 10.55
N ILE A 114 4.80 -23.43 11.74
CA ILE A 114 3.69 -24.31 12.08
C ILE A 114 2.56 -23.43 12.58
N LYS A 115 1.44 -23.45 11.87
CA LYS A 115 0.20 -22.77 12.28
C LYS A 115 -0.81 -23.81 12.73
N GLY A 116 -0.92 -23.95 14.04
CA GLY A 116 -1.96 -24.76 14.68
C GLY A 116 -3.27 -23.98 14.70
N VAL A 117 -4.34 -24.57 14.23
CA VAL A 117 -5.67 -23.95 14.14
C VAL A 117 -6.74 -24.87 14.74
N GLU A 118 -7.86 -24.28 15.20
CA GLU A 118 -9.02 -25.02 15.63
C GLU A 118 -9.78 -25.65 14.45
N ASP A 119 -10.67 -26.60 14.75
CA ASP A 119 -11.45 -27.33 13.75
C ASP A 119 -12.41 -26.41 12.95
N ASN A 120 -12.78 -25.26 13.51
CA ASN A 120 -13.64 -24.27 12.83
C ASN A 120 -12.89 -23.33 11.89
N PHE A 121 -11.62 -23.61 11.57
CA PHE A 121 -10.80 -22.77 10.68
C PHE A 121 -11.39 -22.69 9.26
N GLU A 122 -12.09 -23.72 8.79
CA GLU A 122 -12.81 -23.67 7.50
C GLU A 122 -13.95 -22.65 7.51
N GLU A 123 -14.63 -22.46 8.63
CA GLU A 123 -15.68 -21.44 8.77
C GLU A 123 -15.09 -20.02 8.80
N LEU A 124 -13.91 -19.87 9.41
CA LEU A 124 -13.18 -18.60 9.44
C LEU A 124 -12.75 -18.18 8.04
N THR A 125 -12.27 -19.12 7.25
CA THR A 125 -11.57 -18.89 5.99
C THR A 125 -12.24 -19.64 4.85
N SER A 126 -11.98 -19.23 3.62
CA SER A 126 -12.38 -20.01 2.44
C SER A 126 -11.24 -20.93 2.00
N ILE A 127 -10.67 -21.67 2.96
CA ILE A 127 -9.47 -22.48 2.71
C ILE A 127 -9.67 -23.49 1.57
N ASP A 128 -10.86 -24.06 1.44
CA ASP A 128 -11.22 -25.01 0.38
C ASP A 128 -10.92 -24.49 -1.03
N SER A 129 -11.09 -23.19 -1.25
CA SER A 129 -10.80 -22.54 -2.54
C SER A 129 -9.30 -22.47 -2.87
N LEU A 130 -8.45 -22.67 -1.88
CA LEU A 130 -6.99 -22.62 -1.98
C LEU A 130 -6.35 -24.01 -1.99
N LEU A 131 -7.13 -25.06 -1.78
CA LEU A 131 -6.61 -26.42 -1.73
C LEU A 131 -6.37 -26.98 -3.14
N TYR A 132 -5.27 -27.69 -3.27
CA TYR A 132 -4.90 -28.44 -4.46
C TYR A 132 -4.52 -29.86 -4.09
N GLY A 133 -5.18 -30.85 -4.68
CA GLY A 133 -4.95 -32.29 -4.42
C GLY A 133 -6.23 -33.10 -4.53
N ALA A 134 -6.15 -34.40 -4.24
CA ALA A 134 -7.28 -35.31 -4.28
C ALA A 134 -7.80 -35.73 -2.89
N GLY A 135 -7.17 -35.21 -1.83
CA GLY A 135 -7.56 -35.45 -0.44
C GLY A 135 -8.57 -34.43 0.07
N GLU A 136 -8.76 -34.38 1.37
CA GLU A 136 -9.65 -33.48 2.10
C GLU A 136 -8.85 -32.65 3.11
N PHE A 137 -9.39 -31.49 3.52
CA PHE A 137 -8.80 -30.68 4.57
C PHE A 137 -9.05 -31.33 5.92
N ILE A 138 -8.14 -32.19 6.35
CA ILE A 138 -8.18 -32.85 7.65
C ILE A 138 -6.88 -32.53 8.38
N LEU A 139 -6.97 -32.03 9.61
CA LEU A 139 -5.81 -31.68 10.42
C LEU A 139 -5.50 -32.72 11.50
N HIS A 140 -6.49 -33.49 11.91
CA HIS A 140 -6.39 -34.47 12.98
C HIS A 140 -7.41 -35.58 12.82
N ASP A 141 -7.04 -36.80 13.15
CA ASP A 141 -7.95 -37.90 13.40
C ASP A 141 -7.63 -38.54 14.77
N SER A 142 -8.28 -39.65 15.09
CA SER A 142 -8.09 -40.32 16.40
C SER A 142 -6.67 -40.88 16.65
N ILE A 143 -5.83 -40.94 15.61
CA ILE A 143 -4.54 -41.67 15.67
C ILE A 143 -3.36 -40.80 15.24
N VAL A 144 -3.55 -39.93 14.26
CA VAL A 144 -2.47 -39.18 13.62
C VAL A 144 -2.86 -37.69 13.42
N ASP A 145 -1.82 -36.87 13.44
CA ASP A 145 -1.93 -35.45 13.06
C ASP A 145 -1.49 -35.25 11.62
N TYR A 146 -2.21 -34.42 10.88
CA TYR A 146 -1.95 -34.10 9.49
C TYR A 146 -1.37 -32.70 9.33
N GLY A 147 -0.54 -32.55 8.30
CA GLY A 147 0.02 -31.26 7.92
C GLY A 147 -0.34 -30.90 6.49
N VAL A 148 -1.03 -29.78 6.31
CA VAL A 148 -1.30 -29.19 4.99
C VAL A 148 -0.20 -28.20 4.69
N LEU A 149 0.66 -28.51 3.71
CA LEU A 149 1.84 -27.73 3.35
C LEU A 149 1.52 -26.70 2.28
N GLY A 150 2.24 -25.58 2.29
CA GLY A 150 2.28 -24.67 1.15
C GLY A 150 2.97 -25.32 -0.06
N VAL A 151 2.52 -24.97 -1.25
CA VAL A 151 2.95 -25.60 -2.51
C VAL A 151 4.44 -25.44 -2.79
N GLU A 152 5.05 -24.31 -2.43
CA GLU A 152 6.49 -24.10 -2.63
C GLU A 152 7.32 -24.93 -1.65
N LEU A 153 6.85 -25.10 -0.41
CA LEU A 153 7.52 -25.88 0.62
C LEU A 153 7.64 -27.37 0.21
N ILE A 154 6.66 -27.88 -0.53
CA ILE A 154 6.72 -29.24 -1.10
C ILE A 154 7.92 -29.38 -2.04
N SER A 155 8.13 -28.39 -2.90
CA SER A 155 9.24 -28.39 -3.85
C SER A 155 10.58 -28.31 -3.14
N GLU A 156 10.68 -27.52 -2.07
CA GLU A 156 11.90 -27.39 -1.26
C GLU A 156 12.23 -28.71 -0.54
N LEU A 157 11.23 -29.33 0.08
CA LEU A 157 11.39 -30.63 0.77
C LEU A 157 11.50 -31.81 -0.18
N GLY A 158 11.17 -31.64 -1.47
CA GLY A 158 11.15 -32.70 -2.46
C GLY A 158 10.11 -33.77 -2.18
N THR A 159 9.00 -33.38 -1.58
CA THR A 159 7.83 -34.24 -1.37
C THR A 159 6.91 -34.19 -2.59
N GLY A 160 5.95 -35.08 -2.67
CA GLY A 160 4.79 -34.93 -3.54
C GLY A 160 3.59 -34.35 -2.77
N LEU A 161 2.46 -34.22 -3.46
CA LEU A 161 1.19 -33.85 -2.82
C LEU A 161 0.79 -34.82 -1.71
N GLN A 162 1.05 -36.10 -1.95
CA GLN A 162 0.96 -37.17 -0.96
C GLN A 162 2.36 -37.65 -0.63
N PHE A 163 2.80 -37.43 0.60
CA PHE A 163 4.02 -38.04 1.09
C PHE A 163 3.69 -39.28 1.95
N VAL A 164 4.43 -40.39 1.69
CA VAL A 164 4.19 -41.68 2.35
C VAL A 164 4.89 -41.73 3.70
N ASP A 165 6.13 -41.23 3.75
CA ASP A 165 6.88 -41.15 5.01
C ASP A 165 6.41 -39.92 5.80
N PRO A 166 6.28 -39.99 7.13
CA PRO A 166 5.86 -38.85 7.92
C PRO A 166 6.88 -37.70 7.90
N LEU A 167 6.41 -36.51 7.83
CA LEU A 167 7.20 -35.28 7.96
C LEU A 167 7.64 -35.14 9.41
N GLN A 168 8.94 -35.07 9.66
CA GLN A 168 9.48 -34.84 11.00
C GLN A 168 9.51 -33.33 11.31
N VAL A 169 8.94 -32.93 12.43
CA VAL A 169 8.92 -31.56 12.87
C VAL A 169 9.74 -31.41 14.14
N TYR A 170 10.67 -30.49 14.15
CA TYR A 170 11.56 -30.21 15.27
C TYR A 170 11.31 -28.79 15.78
N ALA A 171 10.92 -28.67 17.04
CA ALA A 171 10.73 -27.40 17.73
C ALA A 171 11.71 -27.25 18.89
N PRO A 172 12.35 -26.08 19.09
CA PRO A 172 13.20 -25.87 20.25
C PRO A 172 12.38 -25.93 21.52
N LYS A 173 12.89 -26.63 22.54
CA LYS A 173 12.25 -26.68 23.87
C LYS A 173 12.30 -25.31 24.51
N ARG A 174 11.15 -24.83 24.98
CA ARG A 174 10.95 -23.48 25.52
C ARG A 174 11.86 -23.13 26.70
N ASN A 175 12.09 -24.08 27.60
CA ASN A 175 12.77 -23.85 28.88
C ASN A 175 14.19 -24.45 28.95
N VAL A 176 14.75 -24.86 27.81
CA VAL A 176 16.04 -25.51 27.77
C VAL A 176 17.02 -24.73 26.89
N ARG A 177 18.20 -24.43 27.43
CA ARG A 177 19.28 -23.88 26.61
C ARG A 177 19.80 -24.98 25.67
N VAL A 178 20.06 -24.61 24.42
CA VAL A 178 20.62 -25.56 23.44
C VAL A 178 21.94 -26.13 23.97
N ASN A 179 21.96 -27.44 24.20
CA ASN A 179 23.16 -28.14 24.61
C ASN A 179 23.97 -28.52 23.36
N MET A 180 25.10 -27.83 23.15
CA MET A 180 25.96 -28.07 21.98
C MET A 180 26.57 -29.48 21.96
N ALA A 181 26.65 -30.18 23.08
CA ALA A 181 27.15 -31.57 23.14
C ALA A 181 26.07 -32.62 22.72
N ASN A 182 24.80 -32.27 22.93
CA ASN A 182 23.66 -33.08 22.49
C ASN A 182 22.51 -32.19 22.03
N PRO A 183 22.61 -31.64 20.81
CA PRO A 183 21.60 -30.72 20.29
C PRO A 183 20.18 -31.35 20.23
N SER A 184 20.10 -32.63 19.91
CA SER A 184 18.80 -33.33 19.76
C SER A 184 17.97 -33.34 21.05
N ALA A 185 18.62 -33.38 22.21
CA ALA A 185 17.93 -33.31 23.50
C ALA A 185 17.25 -31.95 23.78
N SER A 186 17.62 -30.92 23.04
CA SER A 186 17.10 -29.55 23.18
C SER A 186 15.89 -29.27 22.30
N PHE A 187 15.46 -30.22 21.50
CA PHE A 187 14.32 -30.12 20.60
C PHE A 187 13.22 -31.10 20.98
N ASN A 188 11.99 -30.67 20.85
CA ASN A 188 10.85 -31.60 20.75
C ASN A 188 10.80 -32.09 19.30
N ARG A 189 10.32 -33.32 19.12
CA ARG A 189 10.16 -33.92 17.81
C ARG A 189 8.81 -34.60 17.73
N ASP A 190 8.10 -34.33 16.66
CA ASP A 190 6.83 -34.97 16.37
C ASP A 190 6.66 -35.16 14.86
N TYR A 191 5.59 -35.79 14.42
CA TYR A 191 5.39 -36.26 13.05
C TYR A 191 4.04 -35.79 12.51
N LEU A 192 4.07 -35.29 11.25
CA LEU A 192 2.87 -34.93 10.50
C LEU A 192 2.74 -35.89 9.30
N PHE A 193 1.51 -36.27 9.03
CA PHE A 193 1.16 -37.07 7.85
C PHE A 193 0.51 -36.21 6.78
N SER A 194 0.50 -36.71 5.53
CA SER A 194 -0.12 -36.00 4.42
C SER A 194 -1.62 -36.25 4.36
N PRO A 195 -2.47 -35.23 4.33
CA PRO A 195 -3.91 -35.40 4.05
C PRO A 195 -4.21 -35.54 2.56
N GLY A 196 -3.20 -35.46 1.69
CA GLY A 196 -3.36 -35.53 0.24
C GLY A 196 -3.74 -34.24 -0.44
N VAL A 197 -3.71 -33.15 0.30
CA VAL A 197 -3.93 -31.78 -0.18
C VAL A 197 -2.83 -30.84 0.29
N VAL A 198 -2.65 -29.78 -0.44
CA VAL A 198 -1.73 -28.66 -0.16
C VAL A 198 -2.44 -27.37 -0.42
N PHE A 199 -2.02 -26.28 0.15
CA PHE A 199 -2.59 -25.00 -0.16
C PHE A 199 -1.73 -24.19 -1.13
N VAL A 200 -2.40 -23.35 -1.94
CA VAL A 200 -1.82 -22.46 -2.93
C VAL A 200 -2.43 -21.08 -2.75
N VAL A 201 -1.69 -20.18 -2.14
CA VAL A 201 -2.11 -18.79 -1.86
C VAL A 201 -1.60 -17.84 -2.96
N ASN A 202 -0.60 -18.27 -3.72
CA ASN A 202 0.18 -17.45 -4.65
C ASN A 202 0.91 -16.28 -3.96
N GLN A 203 1.30 -16.50 -2.71
CA GLN A 203 2.16 -15.60 -1.95
C GLN A 203 3.31 -16.42 -1.34
N GLN A 204 4.54 -16.08 -1.72
CA GLN A 204 5.74 -16.76 -1.24
C GLN A 204 5.84 -16.81 0.29
N LYS A 205 5.35 -15.80 0.99
CA LYS A 205 5.29 -15.75 2.46
C LYS A 205 4.59 -16.96 3.04
N TYR A 206 3.46 -17.38 2.44
CA TYR A 206 2.64 -18.49 2.90
C TYR A 206 3.05 -19.81 2.22
N ASP A 207 3.16 -19.80 0.89
CA ASP A 207 3.39 -21.00 0.09
C ASP A 207 4.75 -21.68 0.33
N ALA A 208 5.77 -20.88 0.70
CA ALA A 208 7.12 -21.41 0.96
C ALA A 208 7.39 -21.73 2.43
N ARG A 209 6.51 -21.32 3.37
CA ARG A 209 6.89 -21.38 4.79
C ARG A 209 5.84 -21.95 5.72
N TYR A 210 4.55 -21.95 5.39
CA TYR A 210 3.51 -22.34 6.32
C TYR A 210 3.11 -23.82 6.18
N ILE A 211 2.84 -24.42 7.33
CA ILE A 211 2.20 -25.72 7.48
C ILE A 211 1.01 -25.54 8.41
N LEU A 212 -0.19 -25.86 7.94
CA LEU A 212 -1.40 -25.89 8.77
C LEU A 212 -1.50 -27.26 9.44
N THR A 213 -1.83 -27.26 10.71
CA THR A 213 -2.06 -28.47 11.51
C THR A 213 -3.06 -28.18 12.64
N SER A 214 -3.42 -29.20 13.40
CA SER A 214 -4.31 -29.02 14.56
C SER A 214 -3.67 -28.15 15.65
N LEU A 215 -4.48 -27.36 16.35
CA LEU A 215 -4.03 -26.57 17.48
C LEU A 215 -3.45 -27.43 18.59
N SER A 216 -4.01 -28.61 18.82
CA SER A 216 -3.53 -29.59 19.77
C SER A 216 -2.11 -30.10 19.47
N PHE A 217 -1.84 -30.41 18.20
CA PHE A 217 -0.49 -30.78 17.76
C PHE A 217 0.52 -29.65 18.00
N ALA A 218 0.18 -28.43 17.60
CA ALA A 218 1.07 -27.28 17.78
C ALA A 218 1.35 -27.03 19.28
N ARG A 219 0.33 -27.06 20.13
CA ARG A 219 0.50 -26.92 21.59
C ARG A 219 1.43 -27.98 22.16
N ASN A 220 1.23 -29.23 21.81
CA ASN A 220 2.09 -30.35 22.24
C ASN A 220 3.54 -30.18 21.80
N LEU A 221 3.75 -29.85 20.51
CA LEU A 221 5.07 -29.70 19.93
C LEU A 221 5.88 -28.56 20.59
N PHE A 222 5.24 -27.43 20.87
CA PHE A 222 5.89 -26.23 21.43
C PHE A 222 5.83 -26.14 22.96
N ASN A 223 5.25 -27.14 23.65
CA ASN A 223 5.04 -27.17 25.10
C ASN A 223 4.21 -25.97 25.58
N TYR A 224 3.06 -25.77 24.98
CA TYR A 224 2.02 -24.86 25.42
C TYR A 224 0.82 -25.66 25.93
N ASP A 225 0.11 -25.13 26.93
CA ASP A 225 -1.11 -25.76 27.46
C ASP A 225 -2.36 -25.12 26.83
N THR A 226 -2.67 -23.90 27.23
CA THR A 226 -3.85 -23.14 26.77
C THR A 226 -3.49 -21.87 26.02
N GLU A 227 -2.20 -21.57 25.96
CA GLU A 227 -1.71 -20.37 25.31
C GLU A 227 -1.91 -20.43 23.79
N VAL A 228 -2.06 -19.24 23.18
CA VAL A 228 -2.21 -19.01 21.75
C VAL A 228 -1.33 -17.84 21.31
N SER A 229 -0.94 -17.79 20.06
CA SER A 229 -0.23 -16.65 19.49
C SER A 229 -1.18 -15.55 19.02
N ALA A 230 -2.38 -15.95 18.61
CA ALA A 230 -3.43 -15.04 18.19
C ALA A 230 -4.82 -15.64 18.33
N VAL A 231 -5.81 -14.75 18.37
CA VAL A 231 -7.21 -15.08 18.12
C VAL A 231 -7.62 -14.42 16.82
N GLU A 232 -8.13 -15.21 15.90
CA GLU A 232 -8.54 -14.78 14.57
C GLU A 232 -10.07 -14.72 14.50
N LEU A 233 -10.61 -13.63 13.95
CA LEU A 233 -12.04 -13.35 13.93
C LEU A 233 -12.54 -13.14 12.51
N LYS A 234 -13.71 -13.68 12.23
CA LYS A 234 -14.56 -13.34 11.09
C LYS A 234 -15.77 -12.58 11.60
N LEU A 235 -16.12 -11.50 10.92
CA LEU A 235 -17.27 -10.69 11.26
C LEU A 235 -18.48 -11.09 10.41
N LYS A 236 -19.67 -10.80 10.92
CA LYS A 236 -20.90 -11.00 10.14
C LYS A 236 -20.94 -10.08 8.92
N PRO A 237 -21.51 -10.53 7.80
CA PRO A 237 -21.64 -9.71 6.60
C PRO A 237 -22.28 -8.36 6.88
N GLY A 238 -21.59 -7.28 6.44
CA GLY A 238 -22.05 -5.90 6.62
C GLY A 238 -21.63 -5.21 7.93
N ALA A 239 -20.88 -5.88 8.80
CA ALA A 239 -20.28 -5.23 9.98
C ALA A 239 -19.19 -4.22 9.58
N ASP A 240 -19.14 -3.08 10.28
CA ASP A 240 -18.04 -2.11 10.13
C ASP A 240 -16.80 -2.60 10.88
N VAL A 241 -15.83 -3.13 10.13
CA VAL A 241 -14.58 -3.69 10.67
C VAL A 241 -13.87 -2.69 11.58
N THR A 242 -13.76 -1.43 11.19
CA THR A 242 -13.08 -0.39 11.97
C THR A 242 -13.80 -0.05 13.26
N ALA A 243 -15.13 -0.06 13.25
CA ALA A 243 -15.93 0.18 14.46
C ALA A 243 -15.81 -0.99 15.44
N VAL A 244 -15.86 -2.23 14.94
CA VAL A 244 -15.70 -3.45 15.74
C VAL A 244 -14.29 -3.56 16.30
N GLN A 245 -13.25 -3.31 15.51
CA GLN A 245 -11.86 -3.27 15.94
C GLN A 245 -11.66 -2.34 17.15
N ARG A 246 -12.16 -1.09 17.04
CA ARG A 246 -12.09 -0.12 18.14
C ARG A 246 -12.88 -0.54 19.37
N LYS A 247 -14.00 -1.24 19.20
CA LYS A 247 -14.81 -1.78 20.29
C LYS A 247 -14.05 -2.88 21.04
N ILE A 248 -13.48 -3.84 20.31
CA ILE A 248 -12.68 -4.94 20.87
C ILE A 248 -11.43 -4.39 21.57
N ALA A 249 -10.71 -3.45 20.96
CA ALA A 249 -9.53 -2.84 21.57
C ALA A 249 -9.85 -2.14 22.91
N ARG A 250 -11.03 -1.54 23.05
CA ARG A 250 -11.45 -0.94 24.34
C ARG A 250 -11.77 -1.99 25.41
N ILE A 251 -12.35 -3.14 25.03
CA ILE A 251 -12.68 -4.23 25.95
C ILE A 251 -11.41 -4.90 26.47
N LEU A 252 -10.45 -5.16 25.57
CA LEU A 252 -9.22 -5.88 25.88
C LEU A 252 -8.15 -5.00 26.55
N GLY A 253 -8.21 -3.67 26.35
CA GLY A 253 -7.22 -2.72 26.89
C GLY A 253 -5.88 -2.71 26.17
N ASP A 254 -4.88 -2.06 26.79
CA ASP A 254 -3.59 -1.76 26.13
C ASP A 254 -2.63 -2.96 26.06
N GLU A 255 -2.92 -4.05 26.73
CA GLU A 255 -2.11 -5.27 26.70
C GLU A 255 -2.20 -6.00 25.36
N PHE A 256 -3.34 -5.85 24.67
CA PHE A 256 -3.61 -6.52 23.40
C PHE A 256 -3.66 -5.53 22.25
N VAL A 257 -3.36 -6.03 21.05
CA VAL A 257 -3.47 -5.30 19.80
C VAL A 257 -4.46 -6.03 18.90
N VAL A 258 -5.43 -5.29 18.39
CA VAL A 258 -6.42 -5.81 17.43
C VAL A 258 -6.05 -5.26 16.06
N LEU A 259 -5.64 -6.14 15.18
CA LEU A 259 -5.13 -5.81 13.84
C LEU A 259 -6.19 -6.11 12.78
N ASP A 260 -6.45 -5.18 11.90
CA ASP A 260 -7.18 -5.44 10.66
C ASP A 260 -6.28 -6.08 9.59
N ARG A 261 -6.82 -6.43 8.42
CA ARG A 261 -6.04 -7.05 7.32
C ARG A 261 -4.87 -6.20 6.86
N TYR A 262 -5.00 -4.88 6.83
CA TYR A 262 -3.93 -3.97 6.42
C TYR A 262 -2.83 -3.89 7.49
N GLU A 263 -3.22 -3.83 8.75
CA GLU A 263 -2.28 -3.77 9.87
C GLU A 263 -1.53 -5.10 10.07
N GLN A 264 -2.13 -6.24 9.74
CA GLN A 264 -1.46 -7.55 9.74
C GLN A 264 -0.30 -7.63 8.72
N GLN A 265 -0.36 -6.84 7.68
CA GLN A 265 0.69 -6.71 6.66
C GLN A 265 1.32 -5.31 6.65
N ALA A 266 1.35 -4.66 7.82
CA ALA A 266 1.81 -3.28 7.98
C ALA A 266 3.22 -3.04 7.39
N ASP A 267 4.11 -4.01 7.45
CA ASP A 267 5.47 -3.87 6.91
C ASP A 267 5.45 -3.63 5.40
N VAL A 268 4.62 -4.37 4.65
CA VAL A 268 4.49 -4.21 3.19
C VAL A 268 3.85 -2.87 2.86
N PHE A 269 2.72 -2.54 3.50
CA PHE A 269 2.03 -1.27 3.25
C PHE A 269 2.85 -0.05 3.65
N ARG A 270 3.60 -0.13 4.76
CA ARG A 270 4.49 0.95 5.20
C ARG A 270 5.62 1.21 4.19
N ILE A 271 6.21 0.15 3.63
CA ILE A 271 7.22 0.30 2.58
C ILE A 271 6.61 1.00 1.36
N MET A 272 5.43 0.57 0.91
CA MET A 272 4.74 1.18 -0.23
C MET A 272 4.35 2.64 0.03
N GLU A 273 3.92 2.99 1.24
CA GLU A 273 3.64 4.38 1.63
C GLU A 273 4.90 5.25 1.61
N ILE A 274 6.03 4.73 2.11
CA ILE A 274 7.31 5.43 2.08
C ILE A 274 7.76 5.64 0.63
N GLU A 275 7.68 4.63 -0.23
CA GLU A 275 8.02 4.73 -1.65
C GLU A 275 7.12 5.74 -2.38
N LYS A 276 5.81 5.71 -2.11
CA LYS A 276 4.84 6.69 -2.64
C LYS A 276 5.22 8.12 -2.20
N PHE A 277 5.54 8.32 -0.92
CA PHE A 277 5.95 9.61 -0.39
C PHE A 277 7.25 10.13 -1.02
N ILE A 278 8.27 9.27 -1.12
CA ILE A 278 9.55 9.60 -1.76
C ILE A 278 9.32 9.98 -3.23
N SER A 279 8.54 9.21 -3.98
CA SER A 279 8.20 9.49 -5.37
C SER A 279 7.46 10.82 -5.52
N TYR A 280 6.50 11.10 -4.65
CA TYR A 280 5.80 12.39 -4.61
C TYR A 280 6.77 13.55 -4.36
N LEU A 281 7.72 13.39 -3.45
CA LEU A 281 8.71 14.42 -3.14
C LEU A 281 9.65 14.68 -4.34
N PHE A 282 10.15 13.62 -4.99
CA PHE A 282 10.97 13.76 -6.20
C PHE A 282 10.22 14.43 -7.35
N LEU A 283 8.98 14.03 -7.60
CA LEU A 283 8.16 14.62 -8.66
C LEU A 283 7.78 16.08 -8.35
N THR A 284 7.56 16.40 -7.07
CA THR A 284 7.36 17.80 -6.64
C THR A 284 8.62 18.64 -6.86
N PHE A 285 9.80 18.06 -6.66
CA PHE A 285 11.07 18.73 -6.99
C PHE A 285 11.21 18.95 -8.50
N ILE A 286 10.85 17.96 -9.32
CA ILE A 286 10.81 18.13 -10.80
C ILE A 286 9.80 19.22 -11.19
N LEU A 287 8.64 19.27 -10.55
CA LEU A 287 7.67 20.36 -10.73
C LEU A 287 8.28 21.72 -10.38
N ALA A 288 9.02 21.81 -9.28
CA ALA A 288 9.71 23.04 -8.90
C ALA A 288 10.72 23.49 -9.99
N ILE A 289 11.48 22.53 -10.57
CA ILE A 289 12.36 22.80 -11.72
C ILE A 289 11.54 23.29 -12.93
N ALA A 290 10.43 22.64 -13.26
CA ALA A 290 9.56 23.08 -14.35
C ALA A 290 9.04 24.51 -14.13
N CYS A 291 8.82 24.92 -12.89
CA CYS A 291 8.41 26.28 -12.55
C CYS A 291 9.52 27.33 -12.80
N PHE A 292 10.80 26.97 -12.92
CA PHE A 292 11.82 27.91 -13.38
C PHE A 292 11.57 28.39 -14.80
N ASN A 293 10.95 27.57 -15.66
CA ASN A 293 10.53 28.00 -16.99
C ASN A 293 9.44 29.08 -16.90
N VAL A 294 8.55 28.98 -15.90
CA VAL A 294 7.52 30.02 -15.64
C VAL A 294 8.19 31.34 -15.22
N ILE A 295 9.24 31.28 -14.39
CA ILE A 295 10.03 32.45 -13.99
C ILE A 295 10.65 33.14 -15.20
N GLY A 296 11.29 32.36 -16.10
CA GLY A 296 11.91 32.86 -17.33
C GLY A 296 10.87 33.51 -18.26
N SER A 297 9.74 32.81 -18.45
CA SER A 297 8.63 33.28 -19.27
C SER A 297 8.05 34.62 -18.78
N LEU A 298 7.75 34.71 -17.49
CA LEU A 298 7.25 35.93 -16.88
C LEU A 298 8.27 37.07 -16.94
N SER A 299 9.55 36.78 -16.73
CA SER A 299 10.60 37.80 -16.80
C SER A 299 10.68 38.41 -18.21
N MET A 300 10.64 37.58 -19.23
CA MET A 300 10.63 38.01 -20.62
C MET A 300 9.38 38.81 -20.95
N LEU A 301 8.22 38.35 -20.49
CA LEU A 301 6.94 39.03 -20.72
C LEU A 301 6.91 40.41 -20.06
N ILE A 302 7.41 40.55 -18.81
CA ILE A 302 7.50 41.83 -18.12
C ILE A 302 8.37 42.84 -18.91
N LEU A 303 9.48 42.36 -19.52
CA LEU A 303 10.36 43.19 -20.30
C LEU A 303 9.70 43.66 -21.61
N ASP A 304 9.03 42.72 -22.30
CA ASP A 304 8.33 43.03 -23.56
C ASP A 304 7.14 43.97 -23.38
N LYS A 305 6.44 43.87 -22.27
CA LYS A 305 5.28 44.70 -21.91
C LYS A 305 5.66 46.02 -21.23
N ARG A 306 6.91 46.45 -21.34
CA ARG A 306 7.40 47.64 -20.69
C ARG A 306 6.64 48.91 -21.16
N GLU A 307 6.37 49.04 -22.44
CA GLU A 307 5.63 50.18 -23.01
C GLU A 307 4.16 50.20 -22.53
N ASP A 308 3.53 49.01 -22.45
CA ASP A 308 2.17 48.90 -21.91
C ASP A 308 2.15 49.26 -20.43
N VAL A 309 3.19 48.91 -19.65
CA VAL A 309 3.34 49.28 -18.24
C VAL A 309 3.52 50.81 -18.08
N GLU A 310 4.34 51.43 -18.91
CA GLU A 310 4.54 52.88 -18.91
C GLU A 310 3.21 53.62 -19.22
N THR A 311 2.45 53.10 -20.18
CA THR A 311 1.13 53.65 -20.54
C THR A 311 0.13 53.53 -19.36
N LEU A 312 0.08 52.38 -18.72
CA LEU A 312 -0.77 52.17 -17.54
C LEU A 312 -0.39 53.10 -16.39
N ARG A 313 0.89 53.38 -16.21
CA ARG A 313 1.42 54.27 -15.20
C ARG A 313 1.01 55.73 -15.47
N ASN A 314 1.11 56.16 -16.73
CA ASN A 314 0.66 57.47 -17.16
C ASN A 314 -0.86 57.67 -16.97
N LEU A 315 -1.62 56.56 -16.99
CA LEU A 315 -3.05 56.52 -16.68
C LEU A 315 -3.37 56.47 -15.15
N GLY A 316 -2.32 56.47 -14.29
CA GLY A 316 -2.47 56.50 -12.83
C GLY A 316 -2.44 55.13 -12.16
N ALA A 317 -2.00 54.07 -12.83
CA ALA A 317 -1.82 52.76 -12.21
C ALA A 317 -0.65 52.78 -11.22
N ASP A 318 -0.89 52.31 -9.99
CA ASP A 318 0.15 52.18 -8.99
C ASP A 318 0.98 50.87 -9.23
N ASP A 319 2.17 50.84 -8.62
CA ASP A 319 3.10 49.70 -8.74
C ASP A 319 2.51 48.37 -8.24
N ARG A 320 1.58 48.46 -7.26
CA ARG A 320 0.89 47.30 -6.73
C ARG A 320 -0.11 46.70 -7.71
N LEU A 321 -0.78 47.56 -8.48
CA LEU A 321 -1.71 47.12 -9.51
C LEU A 321 -0.96 46.41 -10.66
N ILE A 322 0.19 46.97 -11.09
CA ILE A 322 1.06 46.37 -12.10
C ILE A 322 1.60 45.02 -11.64
N ALA A 323 2.12 44.92 -10.41
CA ALA A 323 2.58 43.66 -9.85
C ALA A 323 1.44 42.63 -9.77
N ARG A 324 0.22 43.01 -9.43
CA ARG A 324 -0.94 42.12 -9.40
C ARG A 324 -1.28 41.56 -10.79
N ILE A 325 -1.13 42.33 -11.86
CA ILE A 325 -1.40 41.87 -13.22
C ILE A 325 -0.50 40.70 -13.55
N PHE A 326 0.82 40.83 -13.35
CA PHE A 326 1.80 39.75 -13.63
C PHE A 326 1.68 38.57 -12.67
N LEU A 327 1.31 38.82 -11.39
CA LEU A 327 1.00 37.74 -10.46
C LEU A 327 -0.22 36.92 -10.90
N PHE A 328 -1.27 37.57 -11.40
CA PHE A 328 -2.43 36.84 -11.92
C PHE A 328 -2.09 36.07 -13.21
N GLU A 329 -1.23 36.58 -14.05
CA GLU A 329 -0.79 35.90 -15.26
C GLU A 329 -0.02 34.60 -14.93
N GLY A 330 0.97 34.67 -14.04
CA GLY A 330 1.67 33.48 -13.59
C GLY A 330 0.77 32.44 -12.87
N ARG A 331 -0.24 32.92 -12.12
CA ARG A 331 -1.26 32.05 -11.55
C ARG A 331 -2.11 31.36 -12.61
N LEU A 332 -2.46 32.06 -13.67
CA LEU A 332 -3.20 31.48 -14.79
C LEU A 332 -2.38 30.44 -15.52
N ILE A 333 -1.08 30.66 -15.76
CA ILE A 333 -0.16 29.68 -16.34
C ILE A 333 -0.14 28.41 -15.49
N SER A 334 0.05 28.55 -14.17
CA SER A 334 0.06 27.40 -13.24
C SER A 334 -1.29 26.70 -13.18
N LEU A 335 -2.40 27.43 -13.18
CA LEU A 335 -3.75 26.86 -13.15
C LEU A 335 -4.07 26.08 -14.41
N PHE A 336 -3.78 26.65 -15.60
CA PHE A 336 -3.98 25.95 -16.86
C PHE A 336 -3.06 24.73 -17.00
N GLY A 337 -1.79 24.84 -16.55
CA GLY A 337 -0.88 23.70 -16.47
C GLY A 337 -1.39 22.59 -15.55
N ALA A 338 -1.84 22.95 -14.33
CA ALA A 338 -2.42 21.99 -13.39
C ALA A 338 -3.66 21.30 -13.96
N LEU A 339 -4.63 22.07 -14.46
CA LEU A 339 -5.87 21.49 -14.99
C LEU A 339 -5.64 20.60 -16.20
N SER A 340 -4.82 21.07 -17.18
CA SER A 340 -4.49 20.26 -18.35
C SER A 340 -3.70 18.99 -17.98
N GLY A 341 -2.74 19.10 -17.06
CA GLY A 341 -1.97 17.97 -16.57
C GLY A 341 -2.82 16.94 -15.83
N ILE A 342 -3.74 17.38 -14.97
CA ILE A 342 -4.69 16.49 -14.27
C ILE A 342 -5.61 15.79 -15.30
N VAL A 343 -6.22 16.55 -16.22
CA VAL A 343 -7.12 15.96 -17.24
C VAL A 343 -6.41 14.93 -18.10
N LEU A 344 -5.20 15.24 -18.58
CA LEU A 344 -4.41 14.31 -19.38
C LEU A 344 -3.94 13.10 -18.55
N GLY A 345 -3.52 13.32 -17.30
CA GLY A 345 -3.13 12.24 -16.38
C GLY A 345 -4.29 11.29 -16.08
N LEU A 346 -5.46 11.83 -15.75
CA LEU A 346 -6.67 11.03 -15.53
C LEU A 346 -7.11 10.27 -16.78
N LEU A 347 -6.99 10.89 -17.96
CA LEU A 347 -7.27 10.24 -19.24
C LEU A 347 -6.34 9.05 -19.48
N LEU A 348 -5.03 9.23 -19.25
CA LEU A 348 -4.06 8.13 -19.38
C LEU A 348 -4.32 7.01 -18.36
N CYS A 349 -4.60 7.34 -17.11
CA CYS A 349 -4.98 6.38 -16.09
C CYS A 349 -6.24 5.60 -16.50
N TYR A 350 -7.27 6.27 -16.99
CA TYR A 350 -8.50 5.65 -17.48
C TYR A 350 -8.25 4.71 -18.67
N ILE A 351 -7.43 5.15 -19.62
CA ILE A 351 -7.04 4.32 -20.79
C ILE A 351 -6.31 3.06 -20.31
N GLN A 352 -5.36 3.21 -19.37
CA GLN A 352 -4.64 2.07 -18.81
C GLN A 352 -5.57 1.10 -18.08
N GLN A 353 -6.49 1.60 -17.23
CA GLN A 353 -7.46 0.76 -16.53
C GLN A 353 -8.39 0.01 -17.49
N ARG A 354 -8.78 0.64 -18.60
CA ARG A 354 -9.76 0.06 -19.54
C ARG A 354 -9.14 -0.89 -20.56
N PHE A 355 -7.94 -0.59 -21.03
CA PHE A 355 -7.31 -1.29 -22.14
C PHE A 355 -6.04 -2.07 -21.77
N GLY A 356 -5.49 -1.86 -20.56
CA GLY A 356 -4.30 -2.58 -20.11
C GLY A 356 -3.08 -2.46 -21.04
N ILE A 357 -2.85 -1.26 -21.63
CA ILE A 357 -1.83 -1.06 -22.67
C ILE A 357 -0.43 -1.46 -22.18
N ILE A 358 -0.12 -1.13 -20.93
CA ILE A 358 1.14 -1.51 -20.30
C ILE A 358 0.89 -2.81 -19.52
N SER A 359 1.50 -3.91 -19.97
CA SER A 359 1.44 -5.21 -19.30
C SER A 359 2.67 -5.44 -18.41
N LEU A 360 2.51 -6.18 -17.31
CA LEU A 360 3.58 -6.52 -16.37
C LEU A 360 4.46 -7.67 -16.84
N GLY A 361 4.05 -8.47 -17.82
CA GLY A 361 4.81 -9.64 -18.28
C GLY A 361 4.61 -9.95 -19.74
N GLY A 362 5.72 -10.12 -20.46
CA GLY A 362 5.73 -10.64 -21.81
C GLY A 362 5.47 -12.14 -21.82
N GLY A 363 4.26 -12.56 -22.05
CA GLY A 363 3.92 -13.81 -22.74
C GLY A 363 4.20 -15.17 -22.10
N SER A 364 4.54 -15.28 -20.83
CA SER A 364 4.72 -16.60 -20.20
C SER A 364 4.20 -16.59 -18.76
N GLY A 365 2.91 -16.74 -18.57
CA GLY A 365 2.21 -17.32 -17.41
C GLY A 365 2.69 -17.12 -15.96
N SER A 366 3.66 -16.24 -15.69
CA SER A 366 4.28 -16.11 -14.38
C SER A 366 3.71 -14.99 -13.49
N PHE A 367 2.82 -14.16 -13.99
CA PHE A 367 2.22 -13.10 -13.18
C PHE A 367 0.69 -13.24 -13.16
N ILE A 368 0.13 -13.10 -11.96
CA ILE A 368 -1.31 -13.21 -11.69
C ILE A 368 -2.11 -12.05 -12.32
N VAL A 369 -1.43 -10.96 -12.69
CA VAL A 369 -2.06 -9.74 -13.24
C VAL A 369 -1.44 -9.41 -14.59
N ASP A 370 -2.27 -9.39 -15.63
CA ASP A 370 -1.84 -9.14 -17.01
C ASP A 370 -1.49 -7.67 -17.27
N ALA A 371 -2.16 -6.72 -16.60
CA ALA A 371 -2.01 -5.29 -16.83
C ALA A 371 -1.43 -4.56 -15.61
N TYR A 372 -0.64 -3.53 -15.88
CA TYR A 372 -0.08 -2.66 -14.85
C TYR A 372 -1.20 -2.01 -14.03
N PRO A 373 -1.25 -2.21 -12.70
CA PRO A 373 -2.37 -1.75 -11.88
C PRO A 373 -2.35 -0.23 -11.75
N VAL A 374 -3.51 0.39 -11.89
CA VAL A 374 -3.71 1.84 -11.74
C VAL A 374 -5.01 2.09 -10.99
N SER A 375 -4.97 2.86 -9.92
CA SER A 375 -6.15 3.27 -9.14
C SER A 375 -6.10 4.76 -8.85
N VAL A 376 -7.17 5.47 -9.19
CA VAL A 376 -7.22 6.93 -9.02
C VAL A 376 -7.96 7.26 -7.73
N HIS A 377 -7.26 7.82 -6.76
CA HIS A 377 -7.84 8.30 -5.51
C HIS A 377 -8.08 9.82 -5.58
N ALA A 378 -9.30 10.26 -5.28
CA ALA A 378 -9.67 11.69 -5.33
C ALA A 378 -8.83 12.55 -4.37
N THR A 379 -8.42 12.00 -3.23
CA THR A 379 -7.55 12.67 -2.24
C THR A 379 -6.21 13.06 -2.83
N ASP A 380 -5.59 12.16 -3.62
CA ASP A 380 -4.30 12.40 -4.26
C ASP A 380 -4.41 13.46 -5.36
N VAL A 381 -5.48 13.44 -6.14
CA VAL A 381 -5.74 14.45 -7.17
C VAL A 381 -5.88 15.84 -6.56
N ILE A 382 -6.59 15.96 -5.43
CA ILE A 382 -6.73 17.22 -4.68
C ILE A 382 -5.38 17.66 -4.12
N LEU A 383 -4.61 16.74 -3.54
CA LEU A 383 -3.27 17.01 -3.02
C LEU A 383 -2.34 17.55 -4.12
N ILE A 384 -2.32 16.88 -5.29
CA ILE A 384 -1.54 17.29 -6.46
C ILE A 384 -1.96 18.70 -6.90
N PHE A 385 -3.26 18.95 -7.02
CA PHE A 385 -3.77 20.27 -7.41
C PHE A 385 -3.28 21.37 -6.47
N ILE A 386 -3.42 21.18 -5.15
CA ILE A 386 -2.95 22.12 -4.14
C ILE A 386 -1.43 22.33 -4.24
N THR A 387 -0.67 21.27 -4.42
CA THR A 387 0.79 21.30 -4.54
C THR A 387 1.21 22.12 -5.77
N VAL A 388 0.64 21.85 -6.94
CA VAL A 388 0.97 22.55 -8.19
C VAL A 388 0.64 24.03 -8.08
N ILE A 389 -0.52 24.39 -7.52
CA ILE A 389 -0.90 25.78 -7.33
C ILE A 389 0.03 26.49 -6.33
N THR A 390 0.40 25.80 -5.24
CA THR A 390 1.29 26.39 -4.22
C THR A 390 2.70 26.61 -4.76
N VAL A 391 3.30 25.60 -5.39
CA VAL A 391 4.64 25.69 -5.99
C VAL A 391 4.66 26.71 -7.12
N GLY A 392 3.64 26.69 -7.98
CA GLY A 392 3.50 27.68 -9.06
C GLY A 392 3.36 29.11 -8.53
N PHE A 393 2.58 29.31 -7.47
CA PHE A 393 2.44 30.64 -6.85
C PHE A 393 3.75 31.13 -6.22
N LEU A 394 4.45 30.27 -5.48
CA LEU A 394 5.74 30.63 -4.87
C LEU A 394 6.78 31.00 -5.94
N SER A 395 6.81 30.25 -7.04
CA SER A 395 7.73 30.49 -8.15
C SER A 395 7.47 31.83 -8.86
N VAL A 396 6.22 32.23 -8.99
CA VAL A 396 5.83 33.48 -9.62
C VAL A 396 6.07 34.70 -8.71
N TRP A 397 5.89 34.53 -7.41
CA TRP A 397 5.94 35.61 -6.42
C TRP A 397 7.30 36.31 -6.38
N TYR A 398 8.40 35.55 -6.45
CA TYR A 398 9.76 36.09 -6.36
C TYR A 398 10.12 36.99 -7.57
N PRO A 399 10.02 36.55 -8.84
CA PRO A 399 10.42 37.35 -9.98
C PRO A 399 9.55 38.60 -10.17
N VAL A 400 8.25 38.48 -9.94
CA VAL A 400 7.35 39.63 -10.05
C VAL A 400 7.73 40.70 -9.04
N HIS A 401 7.99 40.35 -7.79
CA HIS A 401 8.38 41.33 -6.75
C HIS A 401 9.73 42.00 -7.05
N TYR A 402 10.70 41.20 -7.51
CA TYR A 402 12.05 41.69 -7.79
C TYR A 402 12.10 42.57 -9.03
N LEU A 403 11.54 42.09 -10.16
CA LEU A 403 11.59 42.80 -11.44
C LEU A 403 10.74 44.05 -11.44
N THR A 404 9.54 44.01 -10.84
CA THR A 404 8.67 45.16 -10.74
C THR A 404 9.36 46.29 -9.94
N ARG A 405 10.00 45.96 -8.81
CA ARG A 405 10.75 46.95 -8.04
C ARG A 405 11.96 47.53 -8.80
N ARG A 406 12.63 46.76 -9.65
CA ARG A 406 13.80 47.23 -10.40
C ARG A 406 13.44 48.05 -11.62
N LEU A 407 12.38 47.71 -12.31
CA LEU A 407 11.86 48.46 -13.46
C LEU A 407 11.17 49.75 -13.04
N LEU A 408 10.67 49.83 -11.80
CA LEU A 408 9.93 50.95 -11.26
C LEU A 408 10.83 51.96 -10.49
N LYS A 409 12.10 51.62 -10.24
CA LYS A 409 13.09 52.52 -9.60
C LYS A 409 13.87 53.40 -10.59
N LYS A 410 13.55 53.35 -11.88
CA LYS A 410 14.01 54.26 -12.91
C LYS A 410 12.84 55.17 -13.33
#